data_f7faae7f837446c4f6bdb61241ff00f2
#
_entry.id   f7faae7f837446c4f6bdb61241ff00f2
#
_cell.length_a   1.000
_cell.length_b   1.000
_cell.length_c   1.000
_cell.angle_alpha   90.00
_cell.angle_beta   90.00
_cell.angle_gamma   90.00
#
_symmetry.space_group_name_H-M   'P 1'
#
loop_
_entity.id
_entity.type
_entity.pdbx_description
1 polymer ?
#
loop_
_entity_poly.entity_id
_entity_poly.type
_entity_poly.pdbx_seq_one_letter_code
_entity_poly.pdbx_strand_id
1 'polypeptide(L)'
;MAFAIPNGSRVNVAKAYQAPITFTAASNATECELTVASASGILAGDVVQVSSGWLKLDNMVLRVKSVTSNKIVLEAFDTTDTTKFPAGTGAGTLRKIDSWITMPQVMTLSTEGGDQQTISVQFLEDDKARTIPTFKNAVVQVYTFAHDPQLAIYKRLIDLDDSSDTTAVWFHNPRGKADRFYSAKVSFQRVPRTEINAVESNEARMNFESDMQIYPIADSSVTPLAFLTDLPATKSVATGAALDLAVVMKGGSAPYTYVWKKGSTAIPGKTASTLNISSVASGDAGVYTCEVTDAAGKTITSAACTVTVS
;
A
#
# COMPACT_ATOMS: atom_id res chain seq x y z
N MET A 1 3.97 -20.09 -13.44
CA MET A 1 2.78 -19.25 -13.35
C MET A 1 2.20 -19.42 -11.95
N ALA A 2 2.08 -18.36 -11.18
CA ALA A 2 1.45 -18.42 -9.86
C ALA A 2 -0.04 -18.11 -10.04
N PHE A 3 -0.90 -19.10 -9.86
CA PHE A 3 -2.34 -18.90 -9.82
C PHE A 3 -2.73 -18.35 -8.44
N ALA A 4 -3.49 -17.24 -8.40
CA ALA A 4 -4.00 -16.70 -7.16
C ALA A 4 -5.29 -17.45 -6.77
N ILE A 5 -5.27 -18.14 -5.63
CA ILE A 5 -6.46 -18.77 -5.05
C ILE A 5 -7.08 -17.80 -4.05
N PRO A 6 -8.37 -17.43 -4.17
CA PRO A 6 -8.99 -16.44 -3.30
C PRO A 6 -9.30 -16.94 -1.88
N ASN A 7 -9.07 -18.22 -1.59
CA ASN A 7 -9.36 -18.79 -0.28
C ASN A 7 -8.58 -18.10 0.84
N GLY A 8 -9.28 -17.65 1.88
CA GLY A 8 -8.73 -16.84 2.97
C GLY A 8 -8.73 -15.34 2.70
N SER A 9 -9.27 -14.90 1.56
CA SER A 9 -9.49 -13.48 1.30
C SER A 9 -10.54 -12.87 2.21
N ARG A 10 -10.41 -11.56 2.43
CA ARG A 10 -11.34 -10.76 3.24
C ARG A 10 -11.79 -9.54 2.44
N VAL A 11 -13.05 -9.19 2.61
CA VAL A 11 -13.63 -7.96 2.06
C VAL A 11 -13.85 -7.00 3.21
N ASN A 12 -13.33 -5.79 3.08
CA ASN A 12 -13.46 -4.76 4.09
C ASN A 12 -14.08 -3.52 3.45
N VAL A 13 -14.98 -2.89 4.18
CA VAL A 13 -15.60 -1.62 3.79
C VAL A 13 -15.14 -0.55 4.78
N ALA A 14 -14.91 0.65 4.33
CA ALA A 14 -14.52 1.74 5.22
C ALA A 14 -15.64 2.02 6.24
N LYS A 15 -15.27 1.96 7.54
CA LYS A 15 -16.18 2.23 8.66
C LYS A 15 -16.17 3.70 9.02
N ALA A 16 -14.99 4.29 9.12
CA ALA A 16 -14.80 5.69 9.47
C ALA A 16 -13.67 6.32 8.66
N TYR A 17 -13.78 7.62 8.46
CA TYR A 17 -12.79 8.47 7.80
C TYR A 17 -12.35 9.58 8.75
N GLN A 18 -11.11 10.02 8.62
CA GLN A 18 -10.65 11.25 9.24
C GLN A 18 -11.18 12.48 8.48
N ALA A 19 -11.09 13.64 9.11
CA ALA A 19 -11.45 14.90 8.46
C ALA A 19 -10.67 15.08 7.13
N PRO A 20 -11.32 15.60 6.08
CA PRO A 20 -10.65 15.79 4.80
C PRO A 20 -9.54 16.85 4.90
N ILE A 21 -8.42 16.56 4.22
CA ILE A 21 -7.30 17.49 4.04
C ILE A 21 -7.36 18.01 2.61
N THR A 22 -7.32 19.32 2.45
CA THR A 22 -7.28 19.98 1.13
C THR A 22 -5.85 19.92 0.58
N PHE A 23 -5.71 19.52 -0.68
CA PHE A 23 -4.47 19.69 -1.45
C PHE A 23 -4.70 20.70 -2.58
N THR A 24 -3.72 21.58 -2.76
CA THR A 24 -3.80 22.70 -3.71
C THR A 24 -3.28 22.33 -5.08
N ALA A 25 -2.49 21.29 -5.18
CA ALA A 25 -1.93 20.79 -6.44
C ALA A 25 -1.65 19.29 -6.38
N ALA A 26 -1.76 18.64 -7.53
CA ALA A 26 -1.28 17.30 -7.79
C ALA A 26 -0.25 17.36 -8.93
N SER A 27 0.86 16.63 -8.80
CA SER A 27 1.95 16.64 -9.78
C SER A 27 1.67 15.70 -10.95
N ASN A 28 2.19 16.02 -12.13
CA ASN A 28 2.29 15.10 -13.26
C ASN A 28 3.61 14.32 -13.14
N ALA A 29 3.59 13.15 -12.53
CA ALA A 29 4.76 12.32 -12.25
C ALA A 29 4.39 10.84 -12.27
N THR A 30 5.39 9.96 -12.37
CA THR A 30 5.22 8.49 -12.28
C THR A 30 4.64 8.04 -10.94
N GLU A 31 4.80 8.86 -9.91
CA GLU A 31 4.11 8.76 -8.63
C GLU A 31 3.58 10.15 -8.27
N CYS A 32 2.27 10.27 -8.28
CA CYS A 32 1.60 11.54 -8.04
C CYS A 32 1.90 12.08 -6.65
N GLU A 33 2.34 13.33 -6.57
CA GLU A 33 2.59 14.05 -5.34
C GLU A 33 1.49 15.09 -5.12
N LEU A 34 0.82 15.02 -3.98
CA LEU A 34 -0.20 15.99 -3.56
C LEU A 34 0.43 17.04 -2.65
N THR A 35 0.28 18.32 -2.99
CA THR A 35 0.75 19.43 -2.16
C THR A 35 -0.34 19.87 -1.20
N VAL A 36 -0.08 19.76 0.10
CA VAL A 36 -0.99 20.09 1.20
C VAL A 36 -0.40 21.21 2.07
N ALA A 37 -1.24 21.93 2.82
CA ALA A 37 -0.76 22.89 3.82
C ALA A 37 -0.06 22.17 4.99
N SER A 38 -0.59 21.01 5.39
CA SER A 38 -0.01 20.13 6.40
C SER A 38 -0.45 18.70 6.14
N ALA A 39 0.48 17.75 6.20
CA ALA A 39 0.21 16.32 6.09
C ALA A 39 0.02 15.66 7.48
N SER A 40 -0.33 16.42 8.51
CA SER A 40 -0.53 15.94 9.87
C SER A 40 -1.56 14.80 9.92
N GLY A 41 -1.22 13.71 10.58
CA GLY A 41 -2.09 12.54 10.73
C GLY A 41 -2.03 11.53 9.58
N ILE A 42 -1.30 11.83 8.50
CA ILE A 42 -1.06 10.89 7.39
C ILE A 42 0.34 10.30 7.52
N LEU A 43 0.45 8.99 7.38
CA LEU A 43 1.72 8.24 7.43
C LEU A 43 1.90 7.41 6.16
N ALA A 44 3.15 7.02 5.88
CA ALA A 44 3.43 6.03 4.84
C ALA A 44 2.72 4.70 5.14
N GLY A 45 2.09 4.11 4.14
CA GLY A 45 1.25 2.92 4.27
C GLY A 45 -0.23 3.18 4.54
N ASP A 46 -0.61 4.41 4.91
CA ASP A 46 -2.03 4.76 5.08
C ASP A 46 -2.78 4.66 3.75
N VAL A 47 -4.07 4.33 3.84
CA VAL A 47 -4.97 4.32 2.69
C VAL A 47 -5.85 5.56 2.76
N VAL A 48 -5.90 6.27 1.63
CA VAL A 48 -6.65 7.52 1.49
C VAL A 48 -7.65 7.42 0.34
N GLN A 49 -8.79 8.05 0.50
CA GLN A 49 -9.72 8.30 -0.60
C GLN A 49 -9.56 9.75 -1.05
N VAL A 50 -9.37 9.93 -2.36
CA VAL A 50 -9.10 11.25 -2.97
C VAL A 50 -10.34 11.73 -3.71
N SER A 51 -10.66 13.02 -3.58
CA SER A 51 -11.59 13.74 -4.47
C SER A 51 -10.82 14.83 -5.17
N SER A 52 -10.86 14.87 -6.50
CA SER A 52 -10.00 15.72 -7.32
C SER A 52 -10.72 16.28 -8.53
N GLY A 53 -10.25 17.42 -9.03
CA GLY A 53 -10.67 17.95 -10.33
C GLY A 53 -10.25 17.06 -11.53
N TRP A 54 -9.33 16.12 -11.35
CA TRP A 54 -8.99 15.12 -12.35
C TRP A 54 -9.90 13.91 -12.26
N LEU A 55 -10.71 13.67 -13.28
CA LEU A 55 -11.68 12.55 -13.32
C LEU A 55 -11.05 11.18 -13.04
N LYS A 56 -9.78 10.98 -13.44
CA LYS A 56 -9.06 9.71 -13.22
C LYS A 56 -8.42 9.59 -11.83
N LEU A 57 -8.39 10.66 -11.05
CA LEU A 57 -7.95 10.67 -9.66
C LEU A 57 -9.15 10.78 -8.70
N ASP A 58 -10.30 11.27 -9.20
CA ASP A 58 -11.49 11.44 -8.38
C ASP A 58 -12.03 10.10 -7.89
N ASN A 59 -12.45 10.07 -6.63
CA ASN A 59 -12.90 8.89 -5.90
C ASN A 59 -11.88 7.73 -5.79
N MET A 60 -10.63 7.91 -6.23
CA MET A 60 -9.62 6.87 -6.11
C MET A 60 -9.29 6.55 -4.65
N VAL A 61 -9.10 5.25 -4.39
CA VAL A 61 -8.62 4.75 -3.09
C VAL A 61 -7.19 4.28 -3.26
N LEU A 62 -6.25 5.01 -2.64
CA LEU A 62 -4.82 4.92 -2.91
C LEU A 62 -4.02 4.73 -1.62
N ARG A 63 -2.89 4.02 -1.72
CA ARG A 63 -1.95 3.88 -0.61
C ARG A 63 -0.90 5.00 -0.66
N VAL A 64 -0.58 5.55 0.50
CA VAL A 64 0.45 6.56 0.65
C VAL A 64 1.82 5.89 0.67
N LYS A 65 2.72 6.29 -0.23
CA LYS A 65 4.10 5.80 -0.28
C LYS A 65 5.00 6.50 0.74
N SER A 66 4.95 7.82 0.76
CA SER A 66 5.77 8.64 1.65
C SER A 66 5.09 9.96 1.95
N VAL A 67 5.48 10.56 3.09
CA VAL A 67 4.93 11.81 3.57
C VAL A 67 6.08 12.71 4.01
N THR A 68 6.02 13.98 3.61
CA THR A 68 6.82 15.08 4.18
C THR A 68 5.88 16.11 4.80
N SER A 69 6.40 17.20 5.35
CA SER A 69 5.59 18.20 6.06
C SER A 69 4.40 18.75 5.23
N ASN A 70 4.58 18.87 3.92
CA ASN A 70 3.61 19.49 3.01
C ASN A 70 3.35 18.69 1.72
N LYS A 71 3.82 17.44 1.64
CA LYS A 71 3.68 16.60 0.45
C LYS A 71 3.32 15.17 0.82
N ILE A 72 2.38 14.60 0.07
CA ILE A 72 1.93 13.23 0.19
C ILE A 72 2.11 12.55 -1.17
N VAL A 73 2.96 11.55 -1.24
CA VAL A 73 3.23 10.78 -2.47
C VAL A 73 2.31 9.57 -2.49
N LEU A 74 1.56 9.42 -3.59
CA LEU A 74 0.67 8.29 -3.83
C LEU A 74 1.45 7.15 -4.48
N GLU A 75 1.35 5.95 -3.91
CA GLU A 75 2.10 4.79 -4.35
C GLU A 75 1.59 4.28 -5.70
N ALA A 76 2.52 4.09 -6.66
CA ALA A 76 2.25 3.48 -7.96
C ALA A 76 1.08 4.14 -8.73
N PHE A 77 0.85 5.43 -8.56
CA PHE A 77 -0.18 6.18 -9.28
C PHE A 77 0.45 7.17 -10.26
N ASP A 78 0.51 6.78 -11.53
CA ASP A 78 1.14 7.53 -12.61
C ASP A 78 0.18 8.58 -13.20
N THR A 79 0.62 9.83 -13.18
CA THR A 79 -0.10 11.01 -13.71
C THR A 79 0.67 11.74 -14.80
N THR A 80 1.64 11.09 -15.43
CA THR A 80 2.47 11.70 -16.49
C THR A 80 1.71 12.02 -17.77
N ASP A 81 0.59 11.31 -18.03
CA ASP A 81 -0.28 11.56 -19.20
C ASP A 81 -1.13 12.81 -18.97
N THR A 82 -0.65 13.96 -19.46
CA THR A 82 -1.32 15.26 -19.31
C THR A 82 -2.64 15.37 -20.07
N THR A 83 -2.98 14.42 -20.94
CA THR A 83 -4.29 14.37 -21.61
C THR A 83 -5.37 13.88 -20.65
N LYS A 84 -5.01 12.98 -19.73
CA LYS A 84 -5.89 12.47 -18.65
C LYS A 84 -5.78 13.29 -17.38
N PHE A 85 -4.62 13.91 -17.15
CA PHE A 85 -4.30 14.71 -15.97
C PHE A 85 -3.84 16.12 -16.37
N PRO A 86 -4.75 17.01 -16.82
CA PRO A 86 -4.38 18.34 -17.28
C PRO A 86 -3.71 19.15 -16.16
N ALA A 87 -2.56 19.75 -16.46
CA ALA A 87 -1.80 20.52 -15.50
C ALA A 87 -2.63 21.65 -14.84
N GLY A 88 -2.47 21.85 -13.55
CA GLY A 88 -3.12 22.94 -12.80
C GLY A 88 -4.58 22.70 -12.41
N THR A 89 -5.21 21.58 -12.81
CA THR A 89 -6.62 21.28 -12.50
C THR A 89 -6.82 20.15 -11.49
N GLY A 90 -5.73 19.58 -10.95
CA GLY A 90 -5.74 18.42 -10.07
C GLY A 90 -5.94 18.72 -8.58
N ALA A 91 -6.31 19.95 -8.19
CA ALA A 91 -6.60 20.28 -6.79
C ALA A 91 -7.83 19.52 -6.26
N GLY A 92 -7.89 19.36 -4.92
CA GLY A 92 -9.00 18.64 -4.31
C GLY A 92 -8.85 18.39 -2.82
N THR A 93 -9.43 17.29 -2.35
CA THR A 93 -9.34 16.85 -0.95
C THR A 93 -8.98 15.38 -0.88
N LEU A 94 -8.35 14.98 0.19
CA LEU A 94 -8.14 13.58 0.53
C LEU A 94 -8.60 13.33 1.96
N ARG A 95 -9.10 12.14 2.22
CA ARG A 95 -9.46 11.70 3.57
C ARG A 95 -8.84 10.33 3.86
N LYS A 96 -8.17 10.21 4.99
CA LYS A 96 -7.65 8.94 5.46
C LYS A 96 -8.77 8.04 5.92
N ILE A 97 -8.69 6.76 5.59
CA ILE A 97 -9.58 5.75 6.12
C ILE A 97 -9.06 5.39 7.52
N ASP A 98 -9.84 5.73 8.53
CA ASP A 98 -9.46 5.57 9.93
C ASP A 98 -9.67 4.13 10.41
N SER A 99 -10.75 3.50 9.99
CA SER A 99 -11.04 2.12 10.34
C SER A 99 -11.83 1.40 9.26
N TRP A 100 -11.68 0.08 9.26
CA TRP A 100 -12.33 -0.83 8.35
C TRP A 100 -13.29 -1.76 9.10
N ILE A 101 -14.34 -2.20 8.42
CA ILE A 101 -15.23 -3.25 8.90
C ILE A 101 -15.22 -4.40 7.90
N THR A 102 -14.96 -5.61 8.39
CA THR A 102 -14.91 -6.81 7.54
C THR A 102 -16.32 -7.32 7.27
N MET A 103 -16.57 -7.72 6.04
CA MET A 103 -17.75 -8.49 5.63
C MET A 103 -17.45 -9.97 5.86
N PRO A 104 -17.96 -10.58 6.93
CA PRO A 104 -17.70 -11.99 7.23
C PRO A 104 -18.58 -12.90 6.39
N GLN A 105 -18.27 -14.19 6.39
CA GLN A 105 -19.12 -15.25 5.84
C GLN A 105 -19.50 -15.07 4.35
N VAL A 106 -18.61 -14.43 3.57
CA VAL A 106 -18.79 -14.31 2.12
C VAL A 106 -18.70 -15.69 1.48
N MET A 107 -19.78 -16.09 0.83
CA MET A 107 -19.92 -17.39 0.15
C MET A 107 -19.48 -17.31 -1.29
N THR A 108 -19.90 -16.25 -2.00
CA THR A 108 -19.55 -16.05 -3.41
C THR A 108 -19.22 -14.61 -3.72
N LEU A 109 -18.37 -14.42 -4.72
CA LEU A 109 -18.06 -13.15 -5.36
C LEU A 109 -18.20 -13.33 -6.86
N SER A 110 -19.05 -12.54 -7.49
CA SER A 110 -19.13 -12.40 -8.95
C SER A 110 -18.82 -10.98 -9.37
N THR A 111 -18.42 -10.83 -10.62
CA THR A 111 -18.20 -9.51 -11.25
C THR A 111 -19.08 -9.42 -12.48
N GLU A 112 -19.83 -8.34 -12.58
CA GLU A 112 -20.71 -8.02 -13.69
C GLU A 112 -20.25 -6.73 -14.36
N GLY A 113 -20.57 -6.56 -15.65
CA GLY A 113 -20.20 -5.35 -16.41
C GLY A 113 -18.74 -5.34 -16.89
N GLY A 114 -18.25 -4.16 -17.25
CA GLY A 114 -16.93 -4.00 -17.84
C GLY A 114 -16.89 -4.31 -19.35
N ASP A 115 -18.01 -4.76 -19.94
CA ASP A 115 -18.10 -5.09 -21.36
C ASP A 115 -17.99 -3.85 -22.23
N GLN A 116 -17.23 -3.99 -23.31
CA GLN A 116 -17.09 -2.94 -24.32
C GLN A 116 -18.38 -2.84 -25.15
N GLN A 117 -19.03 -1.70 -25.11
CA GLN A 117 -20.15 -1.39 -25.99
C GLN A 117 -19.67 -0.96 -27.35
N THR A 118 -20.41 -1.31 -28.40
CA THR A 118 -20.07 -1.02 -29.78
C THR A 118 -21.30 -0.54 -30.55
N ILE A 119 -21.05 0.31 -31.54
CA ILE A 119 -22.07 0.64 -32.56
C ILE A 119 -21.60 0.10 -33.91
N SER A 120 -22.52 -0.42 -34.69
CA SER A 120 -22.27 -0.79 -36.09
C SER A 120 -22.75 0.32 -37.01
N VAL A 121 -21.87 0.76 -37.91
CA VAL A 121 -22.16 1.77 -38.93
C VAL A 121 -21.84 1.18 -40.30
N GLN A 122 -22.73 1.35 -41.25
CA GLN A 122 -22.50 1.02 -42.64
C GLN A 122 -22.95 2.21 -43.51
N PHE A 123 -22.06 2.74 -44.31
CA PHE A 123 -22.36 3.75 -45.31
C PHE A 123 -22.88 3.05 -46.57
N LEU A 124 -23.65 3.77 -47.40
CA LEU A 124 -24.21 3.25 -48.65
C LEU A 124 -23.16 2.74 -49.64
N GLU A 125 -21.94 3.25 -49.54
CA GLU A 125 -20.79 2.88 -50.36
C GLU A 125 -19.94 1.74 -49.79
N ASP A 126 -20.25 1.29 -48.55
CA ASP A 126 -19.50 0.23 -47.87
C ASP A 126 -20.13 -1.14 -48.15
N ASP A 127 -19.29 -2.10 -48.56
CA ASP A 127 -19.69 -3.53 -48.72
C ASP A 127 -19.84 -4.24 -47.37
N LYS A 128 -19.33 -3.67 -46.28
CA LYS A 128 -19.32 -4.27 -44.93
C LYS A 128 -19.59 -3.23 -43.84
N ALA A 129 -20.36 -3.64 -42.84
CA ALA A 129 -20.53 -2.86 -41.62
C ALA A 129 -19.22 -2.75 -40.84
N ARG A 130 -18.95 -1.56 -40.27
CA ARG A 130 -17.83 -1.27 -39.37
C ARG A 130 -18.33 -1.22 -37.95
N THR A 131 -17.61 -1.87 -37.02
CA THR A 131 -17.93 -1.82 -35.59
C THR A 131 -16.99 -0.84 -34.90
N ILE A 132 -17.59 0.18 -34.27
CA ILE A 132 -16.86 1.23 -33.55
C ILE A 132 -17.07 1.00 -32.05
N PRO A 133 -16.00 0.80 -31.24
CA PRO A 133 -16.12 0.73 -29.79
C PRO A 133 -16.52 2.10 -29.23
N THR A 134 -17.39 2.12 -28.22
CA THR A 134 -17.89 3.34 -27.57
C THR A 134 -17.42 3.43 -26.12
N PHE A 135 -18.22 2.98 -25.18
CA PHE A 135 -17.91 3.02 -23.75
C PHE A 135 -17.89 1.60 -23.16
N LYS A 136 -17.34 1.45 -21.97
CA LYS A 136 -17.45 0.23 -21.17
C LYS A 136 -18.58 0.37 -20.17
N ASN A 137 -19.34 -0.70 -19.99
CA ASN A 137 -20.31 -0.77 -18.91
C ASN A 137 -19.64 -0.61 -17.55
N ALA A 138 -20.35 0.00 -16.59
CA ALA A 138 -19.89 0.07 -15.20
C ALA A 138 -19.63 -1.34 -14.65
N VAL A 139 -18.58 -1.46 -13.87
CA VAL A 139 -18.24 -2.72 -13.18
C VAL A 139 -18.99 -2.78 -11.86
N VAL A 140 -19.54 -3.94 -11.56
CA VAL A 140 -20.22 -4.22 -10.30
C VAL A 140 -19.65 -5.51 -9.72
N GLN A 141 -19.22 -5.49 -8.48
CA GLN A 141 -18.91 -6.70 -7.71
C GLN A 141 -20.08 -7.06 -6.81
N VAL A 142 -20.53 -8.29 -6.92
CA VAL A 142 -21.66 -8.82 -6.17
C VAL A 142 -21.15 -9.81 -5.14
N TYR A 143 -21.37 -9.50 -3.87
CA TYR A 143 -20.99 -10.32 -2.72
C TYR A 143 -22.23 -10.97 -2.14
N THR A 144 -22.29 -12.32 -2.16
CA THR A 144 -23.30 -13.09 -1.44
C THR A 144 -22.69 -13.59 -0.14
N PHE A 145 -23.34 -13.34 0.98
CA PHE A 145 -22.89 -13.73 2.32
C PHE A 145 -24.04 -14.23 3.17
N ALA A 146 -23.73 -15.07 4.18
CA ALA A 146 -24.74 -15.65 5.05
C ALA A 146 -25.50 -14.56 5.81
N HIS A 147 -26.83 -14.75 5.94
CA HIS A 147 -27.69 -13.82 6.66
C HIS A 147 -27.44 -13.87 8.16
N ASP A 148 -26.91 -12.80 8.73
CA ASP A 148 -26.76 -12.60 10.17
C ASP A 148 -26.91 -11.11 10.51
N PRO A 149 -28.14 -10.66 10.80
CA PRO A 149 -28.44 -9.25 11.04
C PRO A 149 -27.79 -8.67 12.31
N GLN A 150 -27.21 -9.53 13.18
CA GLN A 150 -26.51 -9.09 14.39
C GLN A 150 -25.09 -8.56 14.09
N LEU A 151 -24.59 -8.82 12.89
CA LEU A 151 -23.26 -8.37 12.49
C LEU A 151 -23.25 -6.86 12.23
N ALA A 152 -22.24 -6.17 12.76
CA ALA A 152 -22.09 -4.73 12.63
C ALA A 152 -22.00 -4.23 11.16
N ILE A 153 -21.59 -5.11 10.23
CA ILE A 153 -21.55 -4.81 8.80
C ILE A 153 -22.93 -4.53 8.22
N TYR A 154 -23.99 -5.20 8.72
CA TYR A 154 -25.36 -4.99 8.22
C TYR A 154 -25.80 -3.55 8.37
N LYS A 155 -25.61 -2.98 9.56
CA LYS A 155 -25.93 -1.57 9.80
C LYS A 155 -25.15 -0.67 8.84
N ARG A 156 -23.85 -0.94 8.64
CA ARG A 156 -23.02 -0.14 7.72
C ARG A 156 -23.48 -0.23 6.28
N LEU A 157 -23.87 -1.43 5.80
CA LEU A 157 -24.39 -1.62 4.44
C LEU A 157 -25.73 -0.91 4.25
N ILE A 158 -26.63 -0.95 5.25
CA ILE A 158 -27.89 -0.22 5.25
C ILE A 158 -27.66 1.28 5.17
N ASP A 159 -26.77 1.83 6.03
CA ASP A 159 -26.45 3.25 6.06
C ASP A 159 -25.88 3.73 4.70
N LEU A 160 -25.04 2.91 4.06
CA LEU A 160 -24.45 3.22 2.75
C LEU A 160 -25.47 3.12 1.60
N ASP A 161 -26.37 2.16 1.66
CA ASP A 161 -27.47 1.99 0.68
C ASP A 161 -28.44 3.18 0.76
N ASP A 162 -28.82 3.59 1.98
CA ASP A 162 -29.73 4.71 2.21
C ASP A 162 -29.12 6.07 1.83
N SER A 163 -27.83 6.28 2.15
CA SER A 163 -27.15 7.55 1.84
C SER A 163 -26.69 7.67 0.40
N SER A 164 -26.49 6.54 -0.29
CA SER A 164 -25.82 6.46 -1.59
C SER A 164 -24.41 7.06 -1.59
N ASP A 165 -23.76 7.10 -0.43
CA ASP A 165 -22.40 7.63 -0.28
C ASP A 165 -21.37 6.71 -0.92
N THR A 166 -20.37 7.32 -1.56
CA THR A 166 -19.23 6.58 -2.07
C THR A 166 -18.31 6.17 -0.91
N THR A 167 -18.05 4.88 -0.81
CA THR A 167 -17.21 4.27 0.22
C THR A 167 -16.01 3.57 -0.36
N ALA A 168 -14.91 3.49 0.41
CA ALA A 168 -13.76 2.69 0.04
C ALA A 168 -13.99 1.22 0.37
N VAL A 169 -13.54 0.36 -0.53
CA VAL A 169 -13.55 -1.10 -0.39
C VAL A 169 -12.13 -1.63 -0.52
N TRP A 170 -11.78 -2.54 0.36
CA TRP A 170 -10.49 -3.23 0.38
C TRP A 170 -10.71 -4.74 0.31
N PHE A 171 -10.26 -5.34 -0.77
CA PHE A 171 -10.20 -6.79 -0.94
C PHE A 171 -8.79 -7.28 -0.64
N HIS A 172 -8.64 -7.94 0.51
CA HIS A 172 -7.38 -8.51 0.98
C HIS A 172 -7.25 -9.96 0.53
N ASN A 173 -6.27 -10.26 -0.33
CA ASN A 173 -6.00 -11.62 -0.79
C ASN A 173 -4.58 -12.06 -0.36
N PRO A 174 -4.43 -12.67 0.82
CA PRO A 174 -3.12 -13.04 1.35
C PRO A 174 -2.41 -14.12 0.52
N ARG A 175 -3.15 -15.07 -0.06
CA ARG A 175 -2.57 -16.11 -0.91
C ARG A 175 -2.18 -15.60 -2.30
N GLY A 176 -2.93 -14.66 -2.83
CA GLY A 176 -2.58 -13.95 -4.07
C GLY A 176 -1.56 -12.84 -3.86
N LYS A 177 -1.10 -12.61 -2.61
CA LYS A 177 -0.15 -11.55 -2.22
C LYS A 177 -0.54 -10.18 -2.78
N ALA A 178 -1.83 -9.85 -2.78
CA ALA A 178 -2.34 -8.61 -3.34
C ALA A 178 -3.49 -8.03 -2.52
N ASP A 179 -3.36 -6.75 -2.21
CA ASP A 179 -4.44 -5.90 -1.75
C ASP A 179 -5.04 -5.15 -2.94
N ARG A 180 -6.36 -5.11 -3.02
CA ARG A 180 -7.10 -4.41 -4.06
C ARG A 180 -7.97 -3.36 -3.40
N PHE A 181 -7.84 -2.12 -3.85
CA PHE A 181 -8.61 -0.99 -3.35
C PHE A 181 -9.39 -0.35 -4.48
N TYR A 182 -10.64 0.01 -4.19
CA TYR A 182 -11.50 0.77 -5.08
C TYR A 182 -12.56 1.50 -4.27
N SER A 183 -13.21 2.48 -4.87
CA SER A 183 -14.39 3.09 -4.29
C SER A 183 -15.65 2.57 -4.97
N ALA A 184 -16.73 2.49 -4.21
CA ALA A 184 -18.00 2.01 -4.71
C ALA A 184 -19.19 2.69 -4.00
N LYS A 185 -20.32 2.74 -4.69
CA LYS A 185 -21.64 2.91 -4.10
C LYS A 185 -22.23 1.54 -3.82
N VAL A 186 -22.83 1.40 -2.65
CA VAL A 186 -23.39 0.12 -2.18
C VAL A 186 -24.86 0.06 -2.47
N SER A 187 -25.33 -1.07 -3.03
CA SER A 187 -26.73 -1.45 -3.04
C SER A 187 -26.88 -2.73 -2.24
N PHE A 188 -27.68 -2.69 -1.18
CA PHE A 188 -27.82 -3.81 -0.25
C PHE A 188 -29.22 -4.40 -0.26
N GLN A 189 -29.33 -5.69 -0.61
CA GLN A 189 -30.58 -6.43 -0.55
C GLN A 189 -30.85 -6.85 0.90
N ARG A 190 -31.75 -6.13 1.58
CA ARG A 190 -32.07 -6.32 3.01
C ARG A 190 -32.89 -7.59 3.28
N VAL A 191 -33.70 -7.99 2.30
CA VAL A 191 -34.50 -9.22 2.41
C VAL A 191 -33.65 -10.41 2.05
N PRO A 192 -33.44 -11.37 2.98
CA PRO A 192 -32.60 -12.53 2.68
C PRO A 192 -33.24 -13.42 1.63
N ARG A 193 -32.42 -14.10 0.86
CA ARG A 193 -32.85 -15.22 0.02
C ARG A 193 -32.94 -16.46 0.89
N THR A 194 -34.13 -17.05 0.97
CA THR A 194 -34.40 -18.25 1.75
C THR A 194 -34.74 -19.39 0.80
N GLU A 195 -33.98 -20.50 0.91
CA GLU A 195 -34.18 -21.72 0.15
C GLU A 195 -34.16 -22.93 1.10
N ILE A 196 -34.92 -23.99 0.80
CA ILE A 196 -34.97 -25.22 1.60
C ILE A 196 -33.59 -25.88 1.53
N ASN A 197 -33.03 -26.27 2.67
CA ASN A 197 -31.72 -26.90 2.83
C ASN A 197 -30.51 -26.01 2.41
N ALA A 198 -30.70 -24.71 2.31
CA ALA A 198 -29.63 -23.74 2.07
C ALA A 198 -29.49 -22.74 3.23
N VAL A 199 -28.31 -22.17 3.36
CA VAL A 199 -28.07 -21.07 4.31
C VAL A 199 -28.75 -19.82 3.74
N GLU A 200 -29.57 -19.15 4.55
CA GLU A 200 -30.11 -17.84 4.17
C GLU A 200 -28.97 -16.87 3.83
N SER A 201 -29.15 -16.10 2.79
CA SER A 201 -28.10 -15.22 2.29
C SER A 201 -28.62 -13.85 1.89
N ASN A 202 -27.76 -12.85 2.03
CA ASN A 202 -27.97 -11.50 1.50
C ASN A 202 -26.97 -11.20 0.40
N GLU A 203 -27.32 -10.23 -0.41
CA GLU A 203 -26.50 -9.74 -1.52
C GLU A 203 -26.15 -8.27 -1.32
N ALA A 204 -24.86 -7.94 -1.40
CA ALA A 204 -24.37 -6.57 -1.47
C ALA A 204 -23.67 -6.35 -2.81
N ARG A 205 -24.13 -5.35 -3.54
CA ARG A 205 -23.59 -4.94 -4.84
C ARG A 205 -22.72 -3.72 -4.65
N MET A 206 -21.45 -3.82 -5.05
CA MET A 206 -20.48 -2.73 -5.03
C MET A 206 -20.35 -2.16 -6.43
N ASN A 207 -21.05 -1.06 -6.71
CA ASN A 207 -21.01 -0.34 -7.98
C ASN A 207 -19.75 0.54 -8.00
N PHE A 208 -18.80 0.24 -8.87
CA PHE A 208 -17.49 0.91 -8.90
C PHE A 208 -17.64 2.38 -9.29
N GLU A 209 -17.03 3.26 -8.49
CA GLU A 209 -16.91 4.69 -8.74
C GLU A 209 -15.46 5.08 -9.14
N SER A 210 -14.49 4.15 -8.97
CA SER A 210 -13.10 4.36 -9.37
C SER A 210 -12.50 3.11 -10.00
N ASP A 211 -11.38 3.29 -10.69
CA ASP A 211 -10.55 2.17 -11.14
C ASP A 211 -9.97 1.43 -9.92
N MET A 212 -9.84 0.09 -10.03
CA MET A 212 -9.25 -0.74 -8.97
C MET A 212 -7.73 -0.57 -8.94
N GLN A 213 -7.18 -0.26 -7.77
CA GLN A 213 -5.73 -0.26 -7.51
C GLN A 213 -5.31 -1.56 -6.85
N ILE A 214 -4.18 -2.10 -7.29
CA ILE A 214 -3.64 -3.36 -6.79
C ILE A 214 -2.25 -3.10 -6.22
N TYR A 215 -2.09 -3.38 -4.93
CA TYR A 215 -0.80 -3.27 -4.25
C TYR A 215 -0.33 -4.65 -3.81
N PRO A 216 0.97 -4.95 -3.95
CA PRO A 216 1.52 -6.17 -3.37
C PRO A 216 1.38 -6.10 -1.84
N ILE A 217 0.95 -7.21 -1.24
CA ILE A 217 1.05 -7.40 0.20
C ILE A 217 2.53 -7.64 0.48
N ALA A 218 3.13 -6.76 1.28
CA ALA A 218 4.46 -7.04 1.80
C ALA A 218 4.43 -8.41 2.49
N ASP A 219 5.39 -9.26 2.14
CA ASP A 219 5.46 -10.59 2.75
C ASP A 219 5.72 -10.43 4.25
N SER A 220 4.66 -10.47 5.06
CA SER A 220 4.76 -10.35 6.52
C SER A 220 5.46 -11.55 7.16
N SER A 221 5.86 -12.54 6.34
CA SER A 221 6.78 -13.59 6.78
C SER A 221 8.22 -13.09 6.89
N VAL A 222 8.55 -11.95 6.26
CA VAL A 222 9.87 -11.33 6.41
C VAL A 222 9.82 -10.43 7.66
N THR A 223 10.31 -10.95 8.76
CA THR A 223 10.59 -10.12 9.95
C THR A 223 11.42 -8.91 9.48
N PRO A 224 11.05 -7.68 9.85
CA PRO A 224 11.80 -6.50 9.41
C PRO A 224 13.30 -6.65 9.73
N LEU A 225 14.16 -6.19 8.81
CA LEU A 225 15.59 -6.16 9.04
C LEU A 225 15.89 -5.35 10.30
N ALA A 226 16.51 -5.95 11.28
CA ALA A 226 16.86 -5.34 12.55
C ALA A 226 18.13 -5.99 13.14
N PHE A 227 18.81 -5.28 14.05
CA PHE A 227 19.88 -5.86 14.82
C PHE A 227 19.31 -6.78 15.91
N LEU A 228 19.78 -8.02 15.98
CA LEU A 228 19.57 -8.91 17.12
C LEU A 228 20.58 -8.56 18.22
N THR A 229 21.85 -8.31 17.81
CA THR A 229 22.90 -7.76 18.65
C THR A 229 23.47 -6.54 17.94
N ASP A 230 23.39 -5.40 18.62
CA ASP A 230 23.93 -4.12 18.13
C ASP A 230 25.25 -3.80 18.79
N LEU A 231 25.92 -2.74 18.30
CA LEU A 231 27.19 -2.29 18.87
C LEU A 231 27.01 -1.72 20.27
N PRO A 232 27.95 -1.95 21.18
CA PRO A 232 27.94 -1.28 22.49
C PRO A 232 28.19 0.21 22.32
N ALA A 233 27.66 1.03 23.22
CA ALA A 233 27.86 2.49 23.15
C ALA A 233 29.34 2.90 23.24
N THR A 234 30.15 2.13 24.00
CA THR A 234 31.59 2.40 24.17
C THR A 234 32.40 1.10 24.21
N LYS A 235 33.63 1.15 23.76
CA LYS A 235 34.65 0.08 23.84
C LYS A 235 36.00 0.67 24.15
N SER A 236 36.65 0.21 25.25
CA SER A 236 38.02 0.60 25.57
C SER A 236 38.97 -0.55 25.23
N VAL A 237 40.11 -0.23 24.60
CA VAL A 237 41.10 -1.20 24.15
C VAL A 237 42.50 -0.63 24.41
N ALA A 238 43.41 -1.46 24.96
CA ALA A 238 44.81 -1.05 25.17
C ALA A 238 45.54 -0.95 23.82
N THR A 239 46.46 -0.02 23.71
CA THR A 239 47.36 0.09 22.55
C THR A 239 48.06 -1.24 22.26
N GLY A 240 48.02 -1.71 21.01
CA GLY A 240 48.59 -2.99 20.57
C GLY A 240 47.65 -4.20 20.75
N ALA A 241 46.55 -4.08 21.50
CA ALA A 241 45.56 -5.15 21.61
C ALA A 241 44.61 -5.19 20.41
N ALA A 242 43.82 -6.26 20.28
CA ALA A 242 42.83 -6.38 19.21
C ALA A 242 41.52 -5.66 19.56
N LEU A 243 40.96 -4.96 18.57
CA LEU A 243 39.59 -4.44 18.61
C LEU A 243 38.68 -5.39 17.85
N ASP A 244 37.71 -5.95 18.54
CA ASP A 244 36.65 -6.76 17.94
C ASP A 244 35.27 -6.10 18.17
N LEU A 245 34.59 -5.78 17.07
CA LEU A 245 33.20 -5.34 17.06
C LEU A 245 32.39 -6.31 16.21
N ALA A 246 31.17 -6.64 16.65
CA ALA A 246 30.32 -7.57 15.95
C ALA A 246 28.86 -7.11 15.97
N VAL A 247 28.14 -7.38 14.91
CA VAL A 247 26.70 -7.21 14.82
C VAL A 247 26.03 -8.53 14.42
N VAL A 248 24.85 -8.80 14.94
CA VAL A 248 24.05 -9.95 14.55
C VAL A 248 22.72 -9.45 14.04
N MET A 249 22.34 -9.94 12.86
CA MET A 249 21.09 -9.54 12.20
C MET A 249 19.96 -10.49 12.55
N LYS A 250 18.71 -9.96 12.51
CA LYS A 250 17.46 -10.70 12.51
C LYS A 250 16.53 -10.13 11.47
N GLY A 251 15.68 -10.98 10.89
CA GLY A 251 14.74 -10.55 9.83
C GLY A 251 15.44 -10.09 8.56
N GLY A 252 14.73 -9.36 7.69
CA GLY A 252 15.18 -9.02 6.35
C GLY A 252 15.34 -10.23 5.44
N SER A 253 15.90 -10.01 4.27
CA SER A 253 16.18 -11.04 3.25
C SER A 253 17.68 -11.32 3.19
N ALA A 254 18.12 -12.51 3.60
CA ALA A 254 19.53 -12.92 3.43
C ALA A 254 19.86 -13.13 1.93
N PRO A 255 21.13 -12.95 1.50
CA PRO A 255 22.31 -12.59 2.29
C PRO A 255 22.37 -11.11 2.66
N TYR A 256 23.10 -10.80 3.73
CA TYR A 256 23.37 -9.43 4.16
C TYR A 256 24.75 -8.98 3.69
N THR A 257 24.87 -7.70 3.34
CA THR A 257 26.14 -7.02 3.07
C THR A 257 26.43 -6.01 4.17
N TYR A 258 27.70 -5.86 4.53
CA TYR A 258 28.13 -5.03 5.65
C TYR A 258 29.14 -3.98 5.18
N VAL A 259 28.98 -2.76 5.66
CA VAL A 259 29.92 -1.66 5.44
C VAL A 259 30.27 -1.04 6.79
N TRP A 260 31.46 -1.29 7.27
CA TRP A 260 31.97 -0.67 8.49
C TRP A 260 32.46 0.73 8.20
N LYS A 261 32.16 1.67 9.09
CA LYS A 261 32.53 3.07 8.98
C LYS A 261 33.22 3.53 10.28
N LYS A 262 34.23 4.41 10.14
CA LYS A 262 34.81 5.17 11.24
C LYS A 262 34.46 6.64 11.00
N GLY A 263 33.67 7.24 11.86
CA GLY A 263 32.98 8.49 11.55
C GLY A 263 32.08 8.35 10.29
N SER A 264 32.35 9.18 9.29
CA SER A 264 31.65 9.10 7.99
C SER A 264 32.39 8.27 6.93
N THR A 265 33.63 7.80 7.23
CA THR A 265 34.49 7.14 6.25
C THR A 265 34.36 5.63 6.32
N ALA A 266 34.08 4.98 5.19
CA ALA A 266 34.02 3.52 5.09
C ALA A 266 35.43 2.92 5.27
N ILE A 267 35.51 1.78 6.00
CA ILE A 267 36.76 1.03 6.23
C ILE A 267 36.90 0.01 5.11
N PRO A 268 37.87 0.15 4.19
CA PRO A 268 37.99 -0.74 3.04
C PRO A 268 38.22 -2.19 3.44
N GLY A 269 37.61 -3.14 2.71
CA GLY A 269 37.81 -4.57 2.89
C GLY A 269 37.14 -5.17 4.13
N LYS A 270 36.39 -4.39 4.92
CA LYS A 270 35.64 -4.88 6.09
C LYS A 270 34.16 -5.07 5.72
N THR A 271 33.85 -6.24 5.18
CA THR A 271 32.52 -6.60 4.64
C THR A 271 31.85 -7.76 5.36
N ALA A 272 32.43 -8.19 6.50
CA ALA A 272 31.84 -9.22 7.35
C ALA A 272 30.98 -8.62 8.48
N SER A 273 30.17 -9.45 9.13
CA SER A 273 29.40 -9.07 10.35
C SER A 273 30.27 -8.69 11.54
N THR A 274 31.57 -8.90 11.42
CA THR A 274 32.59 -8.59 12.44
C THR A 274 33.64 -7.64 11.86
N LEU A 275 34.05 -6.64 12.64
CA LEU A 275 35.21 -5.81 12.40
C LEU A 275 36.29 -6.23 13.38
N ASN A 276 37.42 -6.70 12.85
CA ASN A 276 38.61 -6.98 13.63
C ASN A 276 39.75 -6.09 13.17
N ILE A 277 40.39 -5.41 14.12
CA ILE A 277 41.70 -4.70 13.98
C ILE A 277 42.64 -5.38 14.95
N SER A 278 43.60 -6.15 14.43
CA SER A 278 44.46 -7.05 15.21
C SER A 278 45.41 -6.36 16.22
N SER A 279 45.74 -5.10 15.96
CA SER A 279 46.63 -4.31 16.83
C SER A 279 46.25 -2.85 16.69
N VAL A 280 45.54 -2.28 17.68
CA VAL A 280 45.10 -0.89 17.63
C VAL A 280 46.20 0.08 18.00
N ALA A 281 46.25 1.20 17.30
CA ALA A 281 47.08 2.37 17.61
C ALA A 281 46.18 3.53 18.08
N SER A 282 46.78 4.59 18.63
CA SER A 282 46.00 5.78 19.07
C SER A 282 45.12 6.38 17.95
N GLY A 283 45.56 6.26 16.68
CA GLY A 283 44.77 6.68 15.52
C GLY A 283 43.49 5.88 15.30
N ASP A 284 43.34 4.70 15.91
CA ASP A 284 42.11 3.86 15.75
C ASP A 284 41.02 4.27 16.73
N ALA A 285 41.25 5.16 17.67
CA ALA A 285 40.21 5.76 18.50
C ALA A 285 39.20 6.53 17.61
N GLY A 286 37.93 6.47 17.96
CA GLY A 286 36.87 7.17 17.22
C GLY A 286 35.51 6.48 17.30
N VAL A 287 34.54 6.98 16.52
CA VAL A 287 33.19 6.46 16.49
C VAL A 287 33.04 5.47 15.34
N TYR A 288 32.60 4.26 15.65
CA TYR A 288 32.37 3.19 14.67
C TYR A 288 30.90 2.90 14.50
N THR A 289 30.48 2.64 13.26
CA THR A 289 29.14 2.17 12.89
C THR A 289 29.22 1.07 11.85
N CYS A 290 28.19 0.25 11.75
CA CYS A 290 28.04 -0.76 10.71
C CYS A 290 26.72 -0.51 9.95
N GLU A 291 26.83 -0.27 8.66
CA GLU A 291 25.67 -0.20 7.76
C GLU A 291 25.44 -1.58 7.16
N VAL A 292 24.20 -2.09 7.25
CA VAL A 292 23.83 -3.42 6.78
C VAL A 292 22.72 -3.32 5.77
N THR A 293 22.93 -3.93 4.59
CA THR A 293 21.90 -3.99 3.53
C THR A 293 21.54 -5.45 3.29
N ASP A 294 20.24 -5.73 3.21
CA ASP A 294 19.71 -7.06 2.87
C ASP A 294 19.58 -7.28 1.36
N ALA A 295 19.28 -8.51 0.95
CA ALA A 295 19.12 -8.86 -0.47
C ALA A 295 17.93 -8.16 -1.16
N ALA A 296 16.98 -7.61 -0.39
CA ALA A 296 15.88 -6.79 -0.90
C ALA A 296 16.24 -5.30 -1.04
N GLY A 297 17.51 -4.93 -0.71
CA GLY A 297 17.99 -3.55 -0.79
C GLY A 297 17.61 -2.67 0.42
N LYS A 298 17.06 -3.27 1.48
CA LYS A 298 16.75 -2.54 2.70
C LYS A 298 18.02 -2.33 3.50
N THR A 299 18.31 -1.07 3.88
CA THR A 299 19.52 -0.69 4.64
C THR A 299 19.15 -0.16 6.02
N ILE A 300 19.93 -0.57 7.04
CA ILE A 300 19.87 -0.05 8.41
C ILE A 300 21.29 0.18 8.93
N THR A 301 21.45 1.10 9.87
CA THR A 301 22.74 1.43 10.50
C THR A 301 22.70 1.07 11.99
N SER A 302 23.79 0.50 12.49
CA SER A 302 23.94 0.16 13.90
C SER A 302 23.97 1.38 14.82
N ALA A 303 23.82 1.17 16.10
CA ALA A 303 24.21 2.14 17.11
C ALA A 303 25.68 2.55 16.92
N ALA A 304 26.00 3.77 17.33
CA ALA A 304 27.38 4.26 17.29
C ALA A 304 28.18 3.72 18.49
N CYS A 305 29.36 3.16 18.22
CA CYS A 305 30.29 2.70 19.26
C CYS A 305 31.47 3.66 19.33
N THR A 306 31.65 4.33 20.47
CA THR A 306 32.84 5.13 20.73
C THR A 306 34.00 4.25 21.23
N VAL A 307 35.04 4.10 20.42
CA VAL A 307 36.25 3.35 20.76
C VAL A 307 37.28 4.29 21.32
N THR A 308 37.82 3.96 22.52
CA THR A 308 38.93 4.63 23.15
C THR A 308 40.15 3.70 23.20
N VAL A 309 41.33 4.23 22.87
CA VAL A 309 42.61 3.49 22.92
C VAL A 309 43.46 4.09 24.02
N SER A 310 43.88 3.29 25.00
CA SER A 310 44.66 3.71 26.16
C SER A 310 46.05 3.06 26.21
#